data_8bc6ead39a3ab86c0b1384692597fba4
#
_entry.id   8bc6ead39a3ab86c0b1384692597fba4
#
_cell.length_a   1.000
_cell.length_b   1.000
_cell.length_c   1.000
_cell.angle_alpha   90.00
_cell.angle_beta   90.00
_cell.angle_gamma   90.00
#
_symmetry.space_group_name_H-M   'P 1'
#
loop_
_entity.id
_entity.type
_entity.pdbx_description
1 polymer ?
#
loop_
_entity_poly.entity_id
_entity_poly.type
_entity_poly.pdbx_seq_one_letter_code
_entity_poly.pdbx_strand_id
1 'polypeptide(L)'
;MATKDVKKICIVTAYPTQGAGSGTLITAQARTYVELGYDVTIITANNNTQFDRLPGVKYVLVPFTGEKEPIEHLEGALPFNFVMFTSHTNSSENFDNIKIEQLKAYCSKFKEIFEQEIKTNKPDIFHGQHCWISTALLTEYDIPVVTTIHGTDLMGYVNAKNKLAEINHEIAEGKLNPEVYERKAKYEFYMAAAEKAARNSKKIFVISHQQERKFKELFPFAADKVVLVRNGCDRNIFYRENPEDAKSVLDTLSSNITLDGKLPTDFDKLAIFVGKFAGFKRVDLVLKAAKIYEKEMKEKGKKVMTLIIGSGALEEELKNLQKSLALENTHFVGRQKADVVRKLQSISDVFLAPSDEEPDGLVYKECLLCGNVPVGTNSGGVPDTLNPEGKELTPISGTKVLPADYGVLIPMNDEEALADATMYVLENRDIYDRKKLMDYAAEHYDQMKISENIIIPLFNEAIANRQEER
;
A
#
# COMPACT_ATOMS: atom_id res chain seq x y z
N MET A 1 -27.19 -15.94 -25.47
CA MET A 1 -26.92 -16.76 -24.26
C MET A 1 -26.87 -15.83 -23.08
N ALA A 2 -27.48 -16.18 -21.95
CA ALA A 2 -27.38 -15.34 -20.76
C ALA A 2 -25.91 -15.31 -20.32
N THR A 3 -25.32 -14.12 -20.19
CA THR A 3 -23.98 -13.94 -19.65
C THR A 3 -23.95 -14.51 -18.23
N LYS A 4 -23.01 -15.40 -17.96
CA LYS A 4 -22.84 -15.96 -16.62
C LYS A 4 -22.22 -14.87 -15.74
N ASP A 5 -22.98 -14.38 -14.77
CA ASP A 5 -22.46 -13.44 -13.78
C ASP A 5 -21.44 -14.14 -12.85
N VAL A 6 -20.43 -13.40 -12.42
CA VAL A 6 -19.48 -13.89 -11.42
C VAL A 6 -20.19 -14.29 -10.13
N LYS A 7 -19.79 -15.42 -9.54
CA LYS A 7 -20.29 -15.88 -8.23
C LYS A 7 -19.15 -16.26 -7.30
N LYS A 8 -18.07 -16.81 -7.87
CA LYS A 8 -16.91 -17.30 -7.14
C LYS A 8 -15.67 -16.53 -7.53
N ILE A 9 -15.15 -15.72 -6.63
CA ILE A 9 -13.98 -14.87 -6.83
C ILE A 9 -12.80 -15.47 -6.06
N CYS A 10 -11.69 -15.73 -6.77
CA CYS A 10 -10.46 -16.16 -6.14
C CYS A 10 -9.41 -15.06 -6.23
N ILE A 11 -9.10 -14.42 -5.10
CA ILE A 11 -8.03 -13.43 -4.99
C ILE A 11 -6.71 -14.17 -4.75
N VAL A 12 -5.66 -13.81 -5.49
CA VAL A 12 -4.35 -14.45 -5.37
C VAL A 12 -3.29 -13.42 -5.04
N THR A 13 -2.62 -13.60 -3.92
CA THR A 13 -1.48 -12.76 -3.51
C THR A 13 -0.26 -13.61 -3.18
N ALA A 14 0.91 -13.14 -3.62
CA ALA A 14 2.18 -13.77 -3.33
C ALA A 14 2.71 -13.46 -1.91
N TYR A 15 1.97 -12.69 -1.12
CA TYR A 15 2.36 -12.22 0.21
C TYR A 15 1.26 -12.45 1.23
N PRO A 16 1.60 -12.41 2.54
CA PRO A 16 0.60 -12.36 3.60
C PRO A 16 -0.34 -11.16 3.45
N THR A 17 -1.61 -11.35 3.76
CA THR A 17 -2.61 -10.28 3.79
C THR A 17 -2.41 -9.30 4.94
N GLN A 18 -1.44 -9.53 5.81
CA GLN A 18 -1.13 -8.67 6.95
C GLN A 18 0.26 -8.05 6.82
N GLY A 19 0.43 -6.83 7.33
CA GLY A 19 1.73 -6.15 7.38
C GLY A 19 2.15 -5.38 6.12
N ALA A 20 1.28 -5.29 5.10
CA ALA A 20 1.51 -4.51 3.89
C ALA A 20 0.23 -3.77 3.45
N GLY A 21 0.39 -2.64 2.76
CA GLY A 21 -0.74 -1.85 2.25
C GLY A 21 -1.62 -2.60 1.26
N SER A 22 -1.01 -3.41 0.36
CA SER A 22 -1.76 -4.30 -0.54
C SER A 22 -2.61 -5.32 0.22
N GLY A 23 -2.11 -5.85 1.33
CA GLY A 23 -2.86 -6.77 2.17
C GLY A 23 -4.08 -6.13 2.84
N THR A 24 -3.97 -4.88 3.27
CA THR A 24 -5.10 -4.09 3.79
C THR A 24 -6.19 -3.93 2.73
N LEU A 25 -5.81 -3.58 1.50
CA LEU A 25 -6.73 -3.47 0.37
C LEU A 25 -7.40 -4.81 0.05
N ILE A 26 -6.63 -5.90 -0.06
CA ILE A 26 -7.15 -7.25 -0.34
C ILE A 26 -8.19 -7.64 0.73
N THR A 27 -7.91 -7.35 1.99
CA THR A 27 -8.82 -7.62 3.10
C THR A 27 -10.13 -6.82 2.98
N ALA A 28 -10.05 -5.54 2.63
CA ALA A 28 -11.21 -4.69 2.39
C ALA A 28 -12.03 -5.17 1.18
N GLN A 29 -11.38 -5.50 0.07
CA GLN A 29 -12.03 -6.06 -1.12
C GLN A 29 -12.75 -7.39 -0.82
N ALA A 30 -12.05 -8.34 -0.16
CA ALA A 30 -12.64 -9.64 0.16
C ALA A 30 -13.87 -9.50 1.08
N ARG A 31 -13.82 -8.60 2.06
CA ARG A 31 -14.97 -8.29 2.93
C ARG A 31 -16.14 -7.79 2.12
N THR A 32 -15.93 -6.80 1.26
CA THR A 32 -17.03 -6.24 0.45
C THR A 32 -17.59 -7.26 -0.55
N TYR A 33 -16.77 -8.13 -1.12
CA TYR A 33 -17.28 -9.20 -2.00
C TYR A 33 -18.16 -10.19 -1.23
N VAL A 34 -17.79 -10.57 0.00
CA VAL A 34 -18.63 -11.42 0.86
C VAL A 34 -19.93 -10.71 1.22
N GLU A 35 -19.89 -9.43 1.60
CA GLU A 35 -21.08 -8.62 1.92
C GLU A 35 -22.01 -8.45 0.71
N LEU A 36 -21.47 -8.42 -0.50
CA LEU A 36 -22.22 -8.43 -1.76
C LEU A 36 -22.75 -9.83 -2.15
N GLY A 37 -22.46 -10.87 -1.36
CA GLY A 37 -22.99 -12.23 -1.56
C GLY A 37 -22.16 -13.13 -2.48
N TYR A 38 -20.89 -12.78 -2.75
CA TYR A 38 -19.99 -13.62 -3.53
C TYR A 38 -19.29 -14.67 -2.66
N ASP A 39 -19.00 -15.82 -3.25
CA ASP A 39 -18.13 -16.86 -2.66
C ASP A 39 -16.66 -16.46 -2.88
N VAL A 40 -15.95 -16.19 -1.81
CA VAL A 40 -14.61 -15.60 -1.86
C VAL A 40 -13.55 -16.56 -1.33
N THR A 41 -12.56 -16.84 -2.16
CA THR A 41 -11.31 -17.52 -1.73
C THR A 41 -10.13 -16.54 -1.81
N ILE A 42 -9.26 -16.55 -0.82
CA ILE A 42 -7.94 -15.90 -0.88
C ILE A 42 -6.86 -16.97 -0.88
N ILE A 43 -6.07 -17.03 -1.94
CA ILE A 43 -4.81 -17.77 -1.97
C ILE A 43 -3.69 -16.81 -1.56
N THR A 44 -2.97 -17.13 -0.49
CA THR A 44 -1.93 -16.26 0.08
C THR A 44 -0.71 -17.04 0.51
N ALA A 45 0.48 -16.53 0.19
CA ALA A 45 1.73 -17.06 0.73
C ALA A 45 1.86 -16.67 2.21
N ASN A 46 2.23 -17.63 3.05
CA ASN A 46 2.48 -17.37 4.47
C ASN A 46 3.39 -18.43 5.08
N ASN A 47 4.07 -18.05 6.16
CA ASN A 47 4.87 -18.94 7.03
C ASN A 47 4.21 -19.18 8.39
N ASN A 48 2.95 -18.76 8.55
CA ASN A 48 2.19 -18.88 9.79
C ASN A 48 0.72 -19.14 9.47
N THR A 49 0.07 -20.04 10.23
CA THR A 49 -1.37 -20.32 10.16
C THR A 49 -2.19 -19.39 11.06
N GLN A 50 -1.54 -18.76 12.04
CA GLN A 50 -2.19 -17.87 13.01
C GLN A 50 -2.21 -16.44 12.49
N PHE A 51 -3.20 -16.11 11.69
CA PHE A 51 -3.47 -14.76 11.22
C PHE A 51 -4.98 -14.50 11.24
N ASP A 52 -5.37 -13.22 11.31
CA ASP A 52 -6.78 -12.83 11.32
C ASP A 52 -7.45 -13.23 10.01
N ARG A 53 -8.50 -14.02 10.11
CA ARG A 53 -9.30 -14.47 8.97
C ARG A 53 -10.64 -13.75 8.95
N LEU A 54 -11.05 -13.31 7.78
CA LEU A 54 -12.36 -12.70 7.59
C LEU A 54 -13.45 -13.77 7.64
N PRO A 55 -14.56 -13.50 8.35
CA PRO A 55 -15.76 -14.35 8.27
C PRO A 55 -16.24 -14.46 6.81
N GLY A 56 -16.64 -15.66 6.41
CA GLY A 56 -17.17 -15.92 5.05
C GLY A 56 -16.11 -16.02 3.94
N VAL A 57 -14.81 -15.84 4.25
CA VAL A 57 -13.72 -15.98 3.30
C VAL A 57 -13.00 -17.32 3.51
N LYS A 58 -12.85 -18.09 2.45
CA LYS A 58 -11.99 -19.26 2.41
C LYS A 58 -10.53 -18.82 2.22
N TYR A 59 -9.63 -19.30 3.08
CA TYR A 59 -8.19 -19.08 2.93
C TYR A 59 -7.48 -20.36 2.50
N VAL A 60 -6.68 -20.26 1.45
CA VAL A 60 -5.79 -21.33 0.96
C VAL A 60 -4.35 -20.82 1.08
N LEU A 61 -3.54 -21.52 1.86
CA LEU A 61 -2.16 -21.11 2.07
C LEU A 61 -1.24 -21.72 1.03
N VAL A 62 -0.33 -20.93 0.50
CA VAL A 62 0.90 -21.37 -0.11
C VAL A 62 1.95 -21.38 1.01
N PRO A 63 2.27 -22.55 1.57
CA PRO A 63 3.02 -22.61 2.81
C PRO A 63 4.52 -22.46 2.60
N PHE A 64 5.14 -21.63 3.45
CA PHE A 64 6.58 -21.40 3.52
C PHE A 64 7.10 -21.65 4.93
N THR A 65 8.40 -21.96 5.08
CA THR A 65 9.03 -21.99 6.39
C THR A 65 9.41 -20.58 6.84
N GLY A 66 9.40 -20.33 8.15
CA GLY A 66 9.89 -19.07 8.72
C GLY A 66 11.38 -19.13 9.04
N GLU A 67 12.04 -17.97 9.10
CA GLU A 67 13.44 -17.84 9.56
C GLU A 67 13.56 -17.82 11.10
N LYS A 68 12.52 -17.36 11.75
CA LYS A 68 12.40 -17.36 13.21
C LYS A 68 11.57 -18.56 13.60
N GLU A 69 11.99 -19.27 14.63
CA GLU A 69 11.43 -20.55 15.11
C GLU A 69 10.03 -20.87 14.57
N PRO A 70 9.87 -21.96 13.82
CA PRO A 70 8.61 -22.27 13.16
C PRO A 70 7.52 -22.35 14.23
N ILE A 71 6.56 -21.43 14.18
CA ILE A 71 5.41 -21.46 15.08
C ILE A 71 4.61 -22.74 14.84
N GLU A 72 4.65 -23.28 13.62
CA GLU A 72 4.10 -24.58 13.24
C GLU A 72 4.84 -25.13 12.01
N HIS A 73 5.04 -26.46 11.96
CA HIS A 73 5.43 -27.13 10.73
C HIS A 73 4.23 -27.18 9.79
N LEU A 74 4.22 -26.31 8.79
CA LEU A 74 3.22 -26.37 7.74
C LEU A 74 3.54 -27.54 6.81
N GLU A 75 2.61 -28.49 6.69
CA GLU A 75 2.78 -29.63 5.81
C GLU A 75 3.00 -29.18 4.36
N GLY A 76 4.02 -29.73 3.70
CA GLY A 76 4.38 -29.37 2.33
C GLY A 76 4.92 -27.96 2.16
N ALA A 77 5.38 -27.31 3.24
CA ALA A 77 5.97 -25.97 3.17
C ALA A 77 7.27 -25.98 2.35
N LEU A 78 7.46 -24.91 1.58
CA LEU A 78 8.72 -24.63 0.91
C LEU A 78 9.81 -24.35 1.96
N PRO A 79 11.03 -24.92 1.81
CA PRO A 79 12.11 -24.82 2.81
C PRO A 79 12.83 -23.47 2.80
N PHE A 80 12.11 -22.39 2.57
CA PHE A 80 12.56 -20.99 2.61
C PHE A 80 11.36 -20.10 2.90
N ASN A 81 11.60 -18.82 3.18
CA ASN A 81 10.54 -17.87 3.52
C ASN A 81 9.82 -17.32 2.27
N PHE A 82 8.62 -16.76 2.44
CA PHE A 82 7.90 -16.13 1.33
C PHE A 82 8.68 -14.93 0.76
N VAL A 83 8.56 -14.74 -0.55
CA VAL A 83 9.41 -13.82 -1.32
C VAL A 83 8.71 -12.50 -1.56
N MET A 84 9.37 -11.38 -1.25
CA MET A 84 8.84 -10.02 -1.35
C MET A 84 9.56 -9.19 -2.41
N PHE A 85 8.94 -8.10 -2.88
CA PHE A 85 9.65 -7.07 -3.65
C PHE A 85 10.51 -6.17 -2.75
N THR A 86 10.02 -5.92 -1.54
CA THR A 86 10.67 -5.06 -0.54
C THR A 86 10.82 -5.81 0.78
N SER A 87 11.51 -5.23 1.75
CA SER A 87 11.66 -5.82 3.07
C SER A 87 10.31 -6.06 3.78
N HIS A 88 10.21 -7.17 4.49
CA HIS A 88 9.09 -7.50 5.37
C HIS A 88 9.62 -7.94 6.74
N THR A 89 8.85 -7.66 7.81
CA THR A 89 9.28 -8.00 9.19
C THR A 89 9.43 -9.51 9.42
N ASN A 90 8.72 -10.32 8.63
CA ASN A 90 8.67 -11.78 8.77
C ASN A 90 9.36 -12.51 7.61
N SER A 91 10.07 -11.81 6.73
CA SER A 91 10.85 -12.43 5.66
C SER A 91 12.06 -11.60 5.27
N SER A 92 13.20 -12.24 5.14
CA SER A 92 14.42 -11.69 4.51
C SER A 92 14.51 -12.03 3.03
N GLU A 93 13.66 -12.97 2.54
CA GLU A 93 13.67 -13.38 1.14
C GLU A 93 13.02 -12.33 0.24
N ASN A 94 13.70 -12.02 -0.86
CA ASN A 94 13.20 -11.14 -1.90
C ASN A 94 13.57 -11.65 -3.29
N PHE A 95 13.00 -11.05 -4.34
CA PHE A 95 13.25 -11.48 -5.72
C PHE A 95 14.69 -11.25 -6.19
N ASP A 96 15.50 -10.46 -5.50
CA ASP A 96 16.92 -10.30 -5.83
C ASP A 96 17.78 -11.41 -5.22
N ASN A 97 17.50 -11.87 -3.98
CA ASN A 97 18.31 -12.86 -3.28
C ASN A 97 17.84 -14.31 -3.45
N ILE A 98 16.61 -14.57 -3.90
CA ILE A 98 16.11 -15.94 -4.14
C ILE A 98 16.97 -16.68 -5.19
N LYS A 99 17.28 -17.96 -4.92
CA LYS A 99 18.00 -18.84 -5.85
C LYS A 99 17.05 -19.42 -6.92
N ILE A 100 17.61 -19.83 -8.06
CA ILE A 100 16.82 -20.40 -9.16
C ILE A 100 16.06 -21.66 -8.76
N GLU A 101 16.66 -22.54 -7.95
CA GLU A 101 16.00 -23.75 -7.46
C GLU A 101 14.81 -23.42 -6.55
N GLN A 102 14.97 -22.41 -5.68
CA GLN A 102 13.89 -21.91 -4.84
C GLN A 102 12.77 -21.29 -5.71
N LEU A 103 13.13 -20.55 -6.76
CA LEU A 103 12.18 -19.95 -7.69
C LEU A 103 11.38 -21.03 -8.47
N LYS A 104 12.03 -22.13 -8.89
CA LYS A 104 11.35 -23.27 -9.52
C LYS A 104 10.39 -23.94 -8.53
N ALA A 105 10.82 -24.17 -7.29
CA ALA A 105 9.97 -24.75 -6.25
C ALA A 105 8.78 -23.83 -5.92
N TYR A 106 9.01 -22.51 -5.86
CA TYR A 106 7.97 -21.50 -5.72
C TYR A 106 6.91 -21.63 -6.82
N CYS A 107 7.32 -21.62 -8.09
CA CYS A 107 6.39 -21.74 -9.22
C CYS A 107 5.60 -23.05 -9.17
N SER A 108 6.27 -24.17 -8.88
CA SER A 108 5.63 -25.50 -8.78
C SER A 108 4.59 -25.56 -7.67
N LYS A 109 4.88 -24.96 -6.50
CA LYS A 109 3.96 -24.93 -5.36
C LYS A 109 2.72 -24.09 -5.67
N PHE A 110 2.88 -22.93 -6.29
CA PHE A 110 1.74 -22.12 -6.70
C PHE A 110 0.85 -22.85 -7.71
N LYS A 111 1.44 -23.54 -8.72
CA LYS A 111 0.68 -24.33 -9.68
C LYS A 111 -0.11 -25.47 -9.01
N GLU A 112 0.52 -26.23 -8.11
CA GLU A 112 -0.15 -27.28 -7.33
C GLU A 112 -1.40 -26.74 -6.61
N ILE A 113 -1.26 -25.60 -5.92
CA ILE A 113 -2.37 -24.98 -5.19
C ILE A 113 -3.45 -24.47 -6.15
N PHE A 114 -3.08 -23.87 -7.29
CA PHE A 114 -4.04 -23.40 -8.29
C PHE A 114 -4.84 -24.56 -8.89
N GLU A 115 -4.20 -25.65 -9.26
CA GLU A 115 -4.84 -26.84 -9.80
C GLU A 115 -5.82 -27.46 -8.80
N GLN A 116 -5.43 -27.52 -7.53
CA GLN A 116 -6.30 -28.00 -6.46
C GLN A 116 -7.52 -27.09 -6.29
N GLU A 117 -7.34 -25.77 -6.26
CA GLU A 117 -8.44 -24.82 -6.11
C GLU A 117 -9.38 -24.84 -7.31
N ILE A 118 -8.86 -24.91 -8.52
CA ILE A 118 -9.64 -25.05 -9.76
C ILE A 118 -10.50 -26.33 -9.72
N LYS A 119 -9.90 -27.43 -9.29
CA LYS A 119 -10.60 -28.73 -9.21
C LYS A 119 -11.70 -28.74 -8.17
N THR A 120 -11.44 -28.15 -6.99
CA THR A 120 -12.33 -28.27 -5.82
C THR A 120 -13.38 -27.16 -5.75
N ASN A 121 -13.01 -25.93 -6.03
CA ASN A 121 -13.87 -24.76 -5.87
C ASN A 121 -14.40 -24.18 -7.19
N LYS A 122 -13.68 -24.37 -8.29
CA LYS A 122 -14.05 -23.91 -9.65
C LYS A 122 -14.36 -22.41 -9.67
N PRO A 123 -13.36 -21.52 -9.39
CA PRO A 123 -13.58 -20.09 -9.42
C PRO A 123 -14.05 -19.64 -10.80
N ASP A 124 -14.90 -18.62 -10.85
CA ASP A 124 -15.34 -18.00 -12.10
C ASP A 124 -14.31 -17.03 -12.64
N ILE A 125 -13.51 -16.44 -11.73
CA ILE A 125 -12.47 -15.46 -12.05
C ILE A 125 -11.32 -15.54 -11.03
N PHE A 126 -10.11 -15.29 -11.50
CA PHE A 126 -8.96 -14.99 -10.67
C PHE A 126 -8.71 -13.48 -10.63
N HIS A 127 -8.53 -12.94 -9.43
CA HIS A 127 -8.05 -11.58 -9.21
C HIS A 127 -6.60 -11.64 -8.71
N GLY A 128 -5.65 -11.56 -9.62
CA GLY A 128 -4.22 -11.54 -9.33
C GLY A 128 -3.78 -10.21 -8.73
N GLN A 129 -3.08 -10.27 -7.61
CA GLN A 129 -2.46 -9.09 -7.00
C GLN A 129 -0.99 -9.05 -7.44
N HIS A 130 -0.60 -7.96 -8.07
CA HIS A 130 0.66 -7.74 -8.77
C HIS A 130 0.78 -8.42 -10.16
N CYS A 131 1.23 -7.67 -11.12
CA CYS A 131 1.55 -8.15 -12.48
C CYS A 131 2.93 -8.83 -12.48
N TRP A 132 2.98 -10.02 -11.88
CA TRP A 132 4.23 -10.75 -11.63
C TRP A 132 4.05 -12.26 -11.78
N ILE A 133 4.94 -13.05 -11.19
CA ILE A 133 5.05 -14.51 -11.38
C ILE A 133 3.73 -15.23 -11.05
N SER A 134 3.14 -15.00 -9.88
CA SER A 134 1.91 -15.70 -9.48
C SER A 134 0.77 -15.44 -10.47
N THR A 135 0.60 -14.19 -10.91
CA THR A 135 -0.40 -13.84 -11.94
C THR A 135 -0.07 -14.44 -13.30
N ALA A 136 1.21 -14.46 -13.71
CA ALA A 136 1.62 -15.13 -14.94
C ALA A 136 1.28 -16.62 -14.95
N LEU A 137 1.42 -17.30 -13.79
CA LEU A 137 1.03 -18.70 -13.63
C LEU A 137 -0.49 -18.89 -13.72
N LEU A 138 -1.29 -17.98 -13.14
CA LEU A 138 -2.75 -18.02 -13.26
C LEU A 138 -3.23 -17.98 -14.71
N THR A 139 -2.54 -17.21 -15.55
CA THR A 139 -2.91 -17.09 -16.98
C THR A 139 -2.64 -18.34 -17.81
N GLU A 140 -2.08 -19.41 -17.23
CA GLU A 140 -1.92 -20.72 -17.87
C GLU A 140 -3.21 -21.56 -17.86
N TYR A 141 -4.18 -21.17 -17.04
CA TYR A 141 -5.43 -21.90 -16.87
C TYR A 141 -6.58 -21.22 -17.65
N ASP A 142 -7.55 -22.04 -18.03
CA ASP A 142 -8.73 -21.57 -18.76
C ASP A 142 -9.78 -20.97 -17.80
N ILE A 143 -9.36 -19.91 -17.08
CA ILE A 143 -10.21 -19.08 -16.20
C ILE A 143 -9.77 -17.63 -16.38
N PRO A 144 -10.69 -16.67 -16.55
CA PRO A 144 -10.32 -15.27 -16.73
C PRO A 144 -9.48 -14.74 -15.56
N VAL A 145 -8.45 -13.97 -15.87
CA VAL A 145 -7.59 -13.31 -14.89
C VAL A 145 -7.72 -11.80 -15.04
N VAL A 146 -7.99 -11.13 -13.94
CA VAL A 146 -7.88 -9.67 -13.80
C VAL A 146 -6.73 -9.39 -12.84
N THR A 147 -5.95 -8.35 -13.11
CA THR A 147 -4.74 -8.06 -12.34
C THR A 147 -4.78 -6.65 -11.76
N THR A 148 -4.47 -6.49 -10.48
CA THR A 148 -4.22 -5.17 -9.86
C THR A 148 -2.73 -4.88 -9.77
N ILE A 149 -2.32 -3.69 -10.21
CA ILE A 149 -0.96 -3.16 -10.13
C ILE A 149 -0.83 -2.39 -8.82
N HIS A 150 0.20 -2.69 -8.01
CA HIS A 150 0.44 -2.01 -6.73
C HIS A 150 1.67 -1.08 -6.75
N GLY A 151 2.35 -0.96 -7.89
CA GLY A 151 3.55 -0.15 -8.06
C GLY A 151 4.85 -0.89 -7.76
N THR A 152 4.91 -1.75 -6.75
CA THR A 152 6.11 -2.57 -6.45
C THR A 152 6.42 -3.58 -7.54
N ASP A 153 5.43 -4.07 -8.25
CA ASP A 153 5.57 -4.91 -9.44
C ASP A 153 6.20 -4.16 -10.62
N LEU A 154 5.79 -2.92 -10.89
CA LEU A 154 6.43 -2.07 -11.90
C LEU A 154 7.88 -1.73 -11.53
N MET A 155 8.12 -1.44 -10.23
CA MET A 155 9.49 -1.26 -9.71
C MET A 155 10.32 -2.53 -9.91
N GLY A 156 9.76 -3.70 -9.61
CA GLY A 156 10.41 -5.00 -9.82
C GLY A 156 10.78 -5.25 -11.28
N TYR A 157 9.89 -4.90 -12.21
CA TYR A 157 10.18 -5.02 -13.65
C TYR A 157 11.30 -4.08 -14.10
N VAL A 158 11.28 -2.82 -13.66
CA VAL A 158 12.35 -1.85 -13.97
C VAL A 158 13.68 -2.30 -13.35
N ASN A 159 13.67 -2.78 -12.10
CA ASN A 159 14.87 -3.32 -11.46
C ASN A 159 15.42 -4.53 -12.26
N ALA A 160 14.56 -5.47 -12.66
CA ALA A 160 14.98 -6.63 -13.46
C ALA A 160 15.61 -6.20 -14.79
N LYS A 161 15.03 -5.21 -15.47
CA LYS A 161 15.56 -4.63 -16.72
C LYS A 161 16.95 -4.01 -16.51
N ASN A 162 17.14 -3.24 -15.43
CA ASN A 162 18.41 -2.61 -15.11
C ASN A 162 19.47 -3.66 -14.77
N LYS A 163 19.13 -4.65 -13.93
CA LYS A 163 20.04 -5.75 -13.58
C LYS A 163 20.45 -6.57 -14.80
N LEU A 164 19.52 -6.81 -15.72
CA LEU A 164 19.84 -7.52 -16.96
C LEU A 164 20.79 -6.71 -17.84
N ALA A 165 20.66 -5.38 -17.90
CA ALA A 165 21.60 -4.51 -18.61
C ALA A 165 23.01 -4.57 -17.98
N GLU A 166 23.11 -4.50 -16.63
CA GLU A 166 24.38 -4.66 -15.89
C GLU A 166 25.04 -6.01 -16.22
N ILE A 167 24.28 -7.11 -16.15
CA ILE A 167 24.80 -8.46 -16.42
C ILE A 167 25.25 -8.61 -17.86
N ASN A 168 24.51 -8.06 -18.83
CA ASN A 168 24.93 -8.10 -20.25
C ASN A 168 26.23 -7.31 -20.47
N HIS A 169 26.46 -6.23 -19.73
CA HIS A 169 27.75 -5.52 -19.74
C HIS A 169 28.88 -6.38 -19.14
N GLU A 170 28.65 -7.05 -18.00
CA GLU A 170 29.63 -8.01 -17.42
C GLU A 170 30.01 -9.10 -18.42
N ILE A 171 29.03 -9.66 -19.15
CA ILE A 171 29.28 -10.67 -20.20
C ILE A 171 30.12 -10.09 -21.34
N ALA A 172 29.82 -8.88 -21.78
CA ALA A 172 30.59 -8.20 -22.84
C ALA A 172 32.03 -7.90 -22.43
N GLU A 173 32.29 -7.71 -21.13
CA GLU A 173 33.64 -7.58 -20.54
C GLU A 173 34.36 -8.93 -20.36
N GLY A 174 33.77 -10.06 -20.75
CA GLY A 174 34.36 -11.38 -20.69
C GLY A 174 34.16 -12.13 -19.35
N LYS A 175 33.25 -11.68 -18.49
CA LYS A 175 32.86 -12.42 -17.27
C LYS A 175 31.89 -13.55 -17.64
N LEU A 176 32.42 -14.71 -18.01
CA LEU A 176 31.67 -15.85 -18.54
C LEU A 176 31.60 -17.02 -17.55
N ASN A 177 31.21 -16.78 -16.30
CA ASN A 177 31.05 -17.84 -15.31
C ASN A 177 29.59 -18.27 -15.13
N PRO A 178 29.31 -19.48 -14.59
CA PRO A 178 27.95 -19.99 -14.41
C PRO A 178 27.03 -19.06 -13.60
N GLU A 179 27.53 -18.37 -12.59
CA GLU A 179 26.77 -17.47 -11.72
C GLU A 179 26.20 -16.26 -12.51
N VAL A 180 26.95 -15.70 -13.43
CA VAL A 180 26.51 -14.61 -14.29
C VAL A 180 25.35 -15.06 -15.18
N TYR A 181 25.44 -16.25 -15.77
CA TYR A 181 24.36 -16.79 -16.59
C TYR A 181 23.13 -17.18 -15.77
N GLU A 182 23.29 -17.64 -14.56
CA GLU A 182 22.19 -17.94 -13.64
C GLU A 182 21.45 -16.65 -13.26
N ARG A 183 22.17 -15.58 -12.90
CA ARG A 183 21.56 -14.26 -12.66
C ARG A 183 20.83 -13.75 -13.89
N LYS A 184 21.42 -13.88 -15.09
CA LYS A 184 20.77 -13.51 -16.35
C LYS A 184 19.45 -14.23 -16.53
N ALA A 185 19.46 -15.56 -16.45
CA ALA A 185 18.26 -16.39 -16.60
C ALA A 185 17.16 -16.02 -15.61
N LYS A 186 17.54 -15.69 -14.38
CA LYS A 186 16.60 -15.25 -13.33
C LYS A 186 15.88 -13.95 -13.72
N TYR A 187 16.60 -12.93 -14.12
CA TYR A 187 15.98 -11.63 -14.48
C TYR A 187 15.23 -11.67 -15.82
N GLU A 188 15.70 -12.46 -16.78
CA GLU A 188 14.94 -12.76 -18.01
C GLU A 188 13.60 -13.43 -17.69
N PHE A 189 13.59 -14.38 -16.76
CA PHE A 189 12.37 -15.02 -16.29
C PHE A 189 11.41 -14.03 -15.62
N TYR A 190 11.88 -13.09 -14.80
CA TYR A 190 11.02 -12.07 -14.16
C TYR A 190 10.36 -11.17 -15.19
N MET A 191 11.13 -10.68 -16.18
CA MET A 191 10.58 -9.86 -17.24
C MET A 191 9.54 -10.63 -18.07
N ALA A 192 9.86 -11.85 -18.47
CA ALA A 192 8.95 -12.69 -19.25
C ALA A 192 7.66 -13.01 -18.45
N ALA A 193 7.74 -13.23 -17.15
CA ALA A 193 6.59 -13.47 -16.28
C ALA A 193 5.69 -12.21 -16.20
N ALA A 194 6.26 -11.03 -15.95
CA ALA A 194 5.50 -9.78 -15.91
C ALA A 194 4.82 -9.48 -17.26
N GLU A 195 5.54 -9.65 -18.37
CA GLU A 195 4.99 -9.47 -19.72
C GLU A 195 3.87 -10.48 -20.03
N LYS A 196 4.03 -11.75 -19.61
CA LYS A 196 3.00 -12.78 -19.76
C LYS A 196 1.75 -12.43 -18.95
N ALA A 197 1.91 -11.99 -17.70
CA ALA A 197 0.81 -11.54 -16.84
C ALA A 197 0.07 -10.37 -17.50
N ALA A 198 0.79 -9.35 -17.98
CA ALA A 198 0.20 -8.20 -18.68
C ALA A 198 -0.52 -8.61 -19.98
N ARG A 199 0.11 -9.47 -20.79
CA ARG A 199 -0.43 -9.91 -22.10
C ARG A 199 -1.72 -10.71 -21.96
N ASN A 200 -1.79 -11.59 -20.95
CA ASN A 200 -2.86 -12.58 -20.85
C ASN A 200 -3.96 -12.21 -19.83
N SER A 201 -3.76 -11.19 -18.97
CA SER A 201 -4.84 -10.66 -18.15
C SER A 201 -5.92 -10.02 -19.04
N LYS A 202 -7.19 -10.22 -18.68
CA LYS A 202 -8.34 -9.65 -19.39
C LYS A 202 -8.51 -8.15 -19.11
N LYS A 203 -8.22 -7.74 -17.86
CA LYS A 203 -8.19 -6.34 -17.44
C LYS A 203 -7.01 -6.14 -16.49
N ILE A 204 -6.50 -4.92 -16.47
CA ILE A 204 -5.39 -4.50 -15.62
C ILE A 204 -5.82 -3.27 -14.86
N PHE A 205 -5.99 -3.42 -13.56
CA PHE A 205 -6.37 -2.33 -12.66
C PHE A 205 -5.11 -1.59 -12.22
N VAL A 206 -5.06 -0.32 -12.52
CA VAL A 206 -4.04 0.61 -12.03
C VAL A 206 -4.66 1.55 -11.01
N ILE A 207 -3.91 1.90 -9.98
CA ILE A 207 -4.44 2.55 -8.78
C ILE A 207 -4.29 4.08 -8.80
N SER A 208 -3.54 4.62 -9.75
CA SER A 208 -3.34 6.06 -9.96
C SER A 208 -2.98 6.37 -11.41
N HIS A 209 -3.15 7.62 -11.82
CA HIS A 209 -2.76 8.08 -13.16
C HIS A 209 -1.24 7.96 -13.39
N GLN A 210 -0.42 8.09 -12.34
CA GLN A 210 1.03 7.86 -12.48
C GLN A 210 1.30 6.38 -12.80
N GLN A 211 0.64 5.44 -12.11
CA GLN A 211 0.78 4.02 -12.38
C GLN A 211 0.24 3.65 -13.77
N GLU A 212 -0.84 4.29 -14.20
CA GLU A 212 -1.39 4.14 -15.55
C GLU A 212 -0.36 4.51 -16.62
N ARG A 213 0.23 5.71 -16.52
CA ARG A 213 1.27 6.16 -17.48
C ARG A 213 2.47 5.22 -17.47
N LYS A 214 2.99 4.89 -16.29
CA LYS A 214 4.15 4.00 -16.13
C LYS A 214 3.88 2.60 -16.67
N PHE A 215 2.70 2.04 -16.42
CA PHE A 215 2.31 0.74 -16.96
C PHE A 215 2.24 0.76 -18.49
N LYS A 216 1.56 1.75 -19.08
CA LYS A 216 1.43 1.89 -20.54
C LYS A 216 2.77 2.10 -21.26
N GLU A 217 3.71 2.78 -20.60
CA GLU A 217 5.09 2.93 -21.09
C GLU A 217 5.85 1.60 -21.08
N LEU A 218 5.76 0.82 -19.99
CA LEU A 218 6.47 -0.44 -19.83
C LEU A 218 5.85 -1.58 -20.65
N PHE A 219 4.52 -1.60 -20.80
CA PHE A 219 3.74 -2.65 -21.46
C PHE A 219 2.77 -2.09 -22.50
N PRO A 220 3.25 -1.40 -23.55
CA PRO A 220 2.38 -0.73 -24.54
C PRO A 220 1.44 -1.70 -25.26
N PHE A 221 1.82 -2.97 -25.38
CA PHE A 221 1.01 -4.05 -25.97
C PHE A 221 -0.22 -4.47 -25.15
N ALA A 222 -0.37 -3.97 -23.92
CA ALA A 222 -1.49 -4.23 -23.03
C ALA A 222 -2.19 -2.93 -22.57
N ALA A 223 -1.89 -1.80 -23.20
CA ALA A 223 -2.40 -0.49 -22.85
C ALA A 223 -3.93 -0.37 -22.94
N ASP A 224 -4.56 -1.10 -23.85
CA ASP A 224 -6.01 -1.18 -24.06
C ASP A 224 -6.78 -1.90 -22.95
N LYS A 225 -6.08 -2.69 -22.13
CA LYS A 225 -6.67 -3.44 -21.01
C LYS A 225 -6.66 -2.68 -19.69
N VAL A 226 -6.00 -1.52 -19.66
CA VAL A 226 -5.80 -0.73 -18.45
C VAL A 226 -7.07 -0.02 -18.06
N VAL A 227 -7.46 -0.16 -16.80
CA VAL A 227 -8.59 0.55 -16.18
C VAL A 227 -8.10 1.17 -14.88
N LEU A 228 -8.35 2.46 -14.69
CA LEU A 228 -8.09 3.13 -13.41
C LEU A 228 -9.13 2.68 -12.39
N VAL A 229 -8.70 1.94 -11.39
CA VAL A 229 -9.51 1.50 -10.25
C VAL A 229 -8.80 1.94 -8.99
N ARG A 230 -9.27 3.03 -8.41
CA ARG A 230 -8.68 3.57 -7.17
C ARG A 230 -8.89 2.61 -6.01
N ASN A 231 -7.90 2.50 -5.14
CA ASN A 231 -8.05 1.72 -3.92
C ASN A 231 -9.05 2.40 -3.00
N GLY A 232 -9.94 1.60 -2.44
CA GLY A 232 -10.90 2.05 -1.44
C GLY A 232 -10.45 1.76 -0.02
N CYS A 233 -11.16 2.37 0.93
CA CYS A 233 -11.05 2.12 2.35
C CYS A 233 -12.33 1.51 2.90
N ASP A 234 -12.20 0.74 3.97
CA ASP A 234 -13.34 0.18 4.68
C ASP A 234 -13.95 1.24 5.60
N ARG A 235 -15.14 1.71 5.26
CA ARG A 235 -15.87 2.72 6.03
C ARG A 235 -16.39 2.21 7.38
N ASN A 236 -16.42 0.91 7.61
CA ASN A 236 -16.72 0.36 8.94
C ASN A 236 -15.53 0.50 9.88
N ILE A 237 -14.33 0.69 9.33
CA ILE A 237 -13.08 0.89 10.09
C ILE A 237 -12.73 2.37 10.18
N PHE A 238 -12.75 3.10 9.06
CA PHE A 238 -12.36 4.50 8.99
C PHE A 238 -13.57 5.41 8.77
N TYR A 239 -13.87 6.20 9.78
CA TYR A 239 -14.91 7.22 9.84
C TYR A 239 -14.54 8.22 10.93
N ARG A 240 -15.18 9.38 10.93
CA ARG A 240 -14.96 10.34 12.00
C ARG A 240 -15.69 9.92 13.26
N GLU A 241 -14.93 9.72 14.32
CA GLU A 241 -15.47 9.49 15.65
C GLU A 241 -15.78 10.83 16.37
N ASN A 242 -16.66 10.81 17.37
CA ASN A 242 -16.88 11.97 18.22
C ASN A 242 -15.54 12.37 18.88
N PRO A 243 -15.11 13.65 18.76
CA PRO A 243 -13.81 14.07 19.29
C PRO A 243 -13.63 13.85 20.78
N GLU A 244 -14.68 13.96 21.59
CA GLU A 244 -14.60 13.73 23.05
C GLU A 244 -14.35 12.26 23.37
N ASP A 245 -15.06 11.35 22.67
CA ASP A 245 -14.86 9.90 22.82
C ASP A 245 -13.50 9.46 22.28
N ALA A 246 -13.07 10.05 21.16
CA ALA A 246 -11.79 9.75 20.54
C ALA A 246 -10.60 10.25 21.37
N LYS A 247 -10.74 11.37 22.10
CA LYS A 247 -9.65 11.98 22.88
C LYS A 247 -9.14 11.07 24.00
N SER A 248 -10.01 10.22 24.55
CA SER A 248 -9.62 9.24 25.57
C SER A 248 -8.53 8.26 25.12
N VAL A 249 -8.32 8.11 23.80
CA VAL A 249 -7.27 7.24 23.26
C VAL A 249 -5.87 7.71 23.67
N LEU A 250 -5.67 9.01 23.89
CA LEU A 250 -4.38 9.57 24.30
C LEU A 250 -3.90 9.01 25.64
N ASP A 251 -4.83 8.69 26.54
CA ASP A 251 -4.52 8.11 27.86
C ASP A 251 -3.98 6.68 27.75
N THR A 252 -4.23 6.00 26.61
CA THR A 252 -3.80 4.61 26.38
C THR A 252 -2.46 4.51 25.67
N LEU A 253 -1.92 5.62 25.18
CA LEU A 253 -0.68 5.67 24.43
C LEU A 253 0.51 5.95 25.33
N SER A 254 1.64 5.34 24.97
CA SER A 254 2.91 5.57 25.66
C SER A 254 3.80 6.51 24.86
N SER A 255 4.41 7.47 25.58
CA SER A 255 5.44 8.35 25.02
C SER A 255 6.82 7.70 25.11
N ASN A 256 7.65 7.95 24.11
CA ASN A 256 9.05 7.54 24.13
C ASN A 256 10.00 8.56 24.82
N ILE A 257 9.48 9.72 25.24
CA ILE A 257 10.30 10.82 25.78
C ILE A 257 10.09 11.02 27.27
N THR A 258 8.85 10.93 27.74
CA THR A 258 8.53 11.22 29.14
C THR A 258 8.96 10.08 30.06
N LEU A 259 9.43 10.40 31.27
CA LEU A 259 9.92 9.41 32.23
C LEU A 259 8.87 8.42 32.71
N ASP A 260 7.61 8.85 32.78
CA ASP A 260 6.47 8.02 33.14
C ASP A 260 5.78 7.36 31.92
N GLY A 261 6.29 7.61 30.72
CA GLY A 261 5.77 7.08 29.47
C GLY A 261 4.41 7.66 29.04
N LYS A 262 3.89 8.70 29.72
CA LYS A 262 2.60 9.32 29.37
C LYS A 262 2.75 10.42 28.32
N LEU A 263 1.75 10.58 27.48
CA LEU A 263 1.70 11.73 26.58
C LEU A 263 1.33 13.01 27.32
N PRO A 264 1.90 14.17 26.93
CA PRO A 264 1.44 15.46 27.42
C PRO A 264 -0.04 15.68 27.08
N THR A 265 -0.79 16.30 27.98
CA THR A 265 -2.21 16.65 27.78
C THR A 265 -2.40 18.14 27.47
N ASP A 266 -1.37 18.95 27.70
CA ASP A 266 -1.34 20.40 27.53
C ASP A 266 -0.81 20.78 26.13
N PHE A 267 -1.63 20.62 25.11
CA PHE A 267 -1.32 21.06 23.75
C PHE A 267 -2.53 21.76 23.11
N ASP A 268 -2.27 22.69 22.21
CA ASP A 268 -3.30 23.43 21.48
C ASP A 268 -3.63 22.78 20.14
N LYS A 269 -2.63 22.10 19.51
CA LYS A 269 -2.73 21.52 18.19
C LYS A 269 -2.09 20.12 18.14
N LEU A 270 -2.64 19.26 17.28
CA LEU A 270 -2.17 17.88 17.09
C LEU A 270 -1.85 17.59 15.63
N ALA A 271 -0.59 17.31 15.37
CA ALA A 271 -0.12 16.76 14.09
C ALA A 271 0.14 15.25 14.23
N ILE A 272 -0.13 14.48 13.20
CA ILE A 272 0.17 13.03 13.22
C ILE A 272 0.82 12.56 11.92
N PHE A 273 1.69 11.57 12.06
CA PHE A 273 2.18 10.72 10.98
C PHE A 273 1.73 9.28 11.23
N VAL A 274 1.32 8.57 10.20
CA VAL A 274 0.98 7.14 10.25
C VAL A 274 1.66 6.41 9.11
N GLY A 275 2.53 5.45 9.42
CA GLY A 275 3.18 4.67 8.37
C GLY A 275 4.30 3.77 8.84
N LYS A 276 4.82 2.95 7.91
CA LYS A 276 6.01 2.14 8.14
C LYS A 276 7.26 3.04 8.18
N PHE A 277 8.20 2.78 9.08
CA PHE A 277 9.46 3.51 9.12
C PHE A 277 10.44 2.93 8.09
N ALA A 278 10.22 3.34 6.84
CA ALA A 278 11.02 2.98 5.66
C ALA A 278 11.46 4.26 4.95
N GLY A 279 12.59 4.21 4.24
CA GLY A 279 13.22 5.39 3.65
C GLY A 279 12.27 6.24 2.80
N PHE A 280 11.47 5.61 1.94
CA PHE A 280 10.53 6.32 1.06
C PHE A 280 9.35 7.00 1.78
N LYS A 281 9.09 6.67 3.05
CA LYS A 281 8.06 7.32 3.88
C LYS A 281 8.52 8.65 4.49
N ARG A 282 9.82 8.90 4.47
CA ARG A 282 10.44 10.17 4.83
C ARG A 282 10.02 10.71 6.21
N VAL A 283 9.98 9.81 7.21
CA VAL A 283 9.73 10.22 8.61
C VAL A 283 10.80 11.19 9.11
N ASP A 284 12.00 11.14 8.56
CA ASP A 284 13.09 12.09 8.80
C ASP A 284 12.67 13.54 8.49
N LEU A 285 11.91 13.75 7.39
CA LEU A 285 11.39 15.07 7.04
C LEU A 285 10.33 15.55 8.03
N VAL A 286 9.49 14.64 8.54
CA VAL A 286 8.50 15.00 9.57
C VAL A 286 9.19 15.51 10.82
N LEU A 287 10.28 14.86 11.27
CA LEU A 287 11.05 15.29 12.44
C LEU A 287 11.76 16.63 12.21
N LYS A 288 12.35 16.85 11.02
CA LYS A 288 13.00 18.11 10.66
C LYS A 288 11.99 19.26 10.57
N ALA A 289 10.84 19.03 9.93
CA ALA A 289 9.76 20.01 9.88
C ALA A 289 9.20 20.32 11.27
N ALA A 290 9.07 19.30 12.15
CA ALA A 290 8.66 19.50 13.53
C ALA A 290 9.56 20.49 14.28
N LYS A 291 10.88 20.44 14.05
CA LYS A 291 11.82 21.39 14.63
C LYS A 291 11.50 22.84 14.25
N ILE A 292 11.02 23.07 13.03
CA ILE A 292 10.66 24.39 12.52
C ILE A 292 9.32 24.84 13.12
N TYR A 293 8.25 24.07 12.89
CA TYR A 293 6.90 24.51 13.30
C TYR A 293 6.67 24.48 14.83
N GLU A 294 7.33 23.59 15.59
CA GLU A 294 7.27 23.64 17.06
C GLU A 294 7.83 24.96 17.61
N LYS A 295 8.95 25.44 17.02
CA LYS A 295 9.54 26.73 17.37
C LYS A 295 8.61 27.89 17.06
N GLU A 296 8.10 27.94 15.83
CA GLU A 296 7.20 29.03 15.39
C GLU A 296 5.90 29.08 16.18
N MET A 297 5.30 27.91 16.48
CA MET A 297 4.11 27.83 17.32
C MET A 297 4.39 28.31 18.75
N LYS A 298 5.55 27.96 19.32
CA LYS A 298 5.97 28.42 20.63
C LYS A 298 6.14 29.95 20.67
N GLU A 299 6.68 30.56 19.62
CA GLU A 299 6.80 32.03 19.49
C GLU A 299 5.41 32.71 19.44
N LYS A 300 4.39 32.00 18.94
CA LYS A 300 2.97 32.44 18.94
C LYS A 300 2.23 32.07 20.23
N GLY A 301 2.94 31.57 21.26
CA GLY A 301 2.36 31.17 22.54
C GLY A 301 1.48 29.92 22.46
N LYS A 302 1.65 29.08 21.44
CA LYS A 302 0.89 27.83 21.22
C LYS A 302 1.80 26.62 21.30
N LYS A 303 1.26 25.50 21.72
CA LYS A 303 1.94 24.22 21.80
C LYS A 303 1.34 23.24 20.78
N VAL A 304 2.19 22.70 19.90
CA VAL A 304 1.81 21.64 18.97
C VAL A 304 2.41 20.31 19.45
N MET A 305 1.60 19.28 19.51
CA MET A 305 2.06 17.90 19.74
C MET A 305 2.09 17.16 18.41
N THR A 306 3.14 16.39 18.17
CA THR A 306 3.28 15.53 17.00
C THR A 306 3.39 14.07 17.40
N LEU A 307 2.52 13.21 16.89
CA LEU A 307 2.55 11.76 17.11
C LEU A 307 3.06 11.02 15.88
N ILE A 308 4.11 10.24 16.08
CA ILE A 308 4.71 9.37 15.05
C ILE A 308 4.23 7.94 15.30
N ILE A 309 3.31 7.48 14.44
CA ILE A 309 2.62 6.20 14.59
C ILE A 309 3.17 5.22 13.57
N GLY A 310 3.74 4.12 14.02
CA GLY A 310 4.28 3.09 13.16
C GLY A 310 5.48 2.37 13.76
N SER A 311 6.15 1.60 12.94
CA SER A 311 7.40 0.89 13.25
C SER A 311 8.14 0.55 11.96
N GLY A 312 9.40 0.21 12.06
CA GLY A 312 10.18 -0.23 10.89
C GLY A 312 11.67 -0.25 11.12
N ALA A 313 12.43 -0.59 10.07
CA ALA A 313 13.88 -0.77 10.16
C ALA A 313 14.64 0.51 10.59
N LEU A 314 14.06 1.69 10.31
CA LEU A 314 14.70 2.99 10.63
C LEU A 314 14.33 3.52 12.03
N GLU A 315 13.66 2.75 12.88
CA GLU A 315 13.12 3.25 14.16
C GLU A 315 14.20 3.85 15.06
N GLU A 316 15.32 3.14 15.25
CA GLU A 316 16.41 3.63 16.10
C GLU A 316 17.11 4.88 15.51
N GLU A 317 17.30 4.92 14.19
CA GLU A 317 17.87 6.08 13.50
C GLU A 317 16.98 7.31 13.68
N LEU A 318 15.66 7.15 13.51
CA LEU A 318 14.68 8.22 13.67
C LEU A 318 14.58 8.72 15.11
N LYS A 319 14.63 7.83 16.10
CA LYS A 319 14.69 8.23 17.53
C LYS A 319 15.97 8.98 17.88
N ASN A 320 17.09 8.60 17.28
CA ASN A 320 18.35 9.32 17.45
C ASN A 320 18.31 10.71 16.77
N LEU A 321 17.70 10.81 15.58
CA LEU A 321 17.46 12.10 14.92
C LEU A 321 16.55 13.00 15.79
N GLN A 322 15.45 12.48 16.35
CA GLN A 322 14.58 13.21 17.26
C GLN A 322 15.36 13.82 18.43
N LYS A 323 16.22 13.01 19.06
CA LYS A 323 17.08 13.49 20.19
C LYS A 323 18.04 14.57 19.73
N SER A 324 18.71 14.40 18.59
CA SER A 324 19.66 15.40 18.05
C SER A 324 19.00 16.73 17.71
N LEU A 325 17.74 16.70 17.28
CA LEU A 325 16.92 17.88 17.01
C LEU A 325 16.33 18.51 18.29
N ALA A 326 16.49 17.87 19.46
CA ALA A 326 15.93 18.29 20.73
C ALA A 326 14.40 18.54 20.66
N LEU A 327 13.66 17.61 20.04
CA LEU A 327 12.21 17.69 19.91
C LEU A 327 11.54 17.23 21.23
N GLU A 328 10.83 18.12 21.88
CA GLU A 328 10.16 17.87 23.17
C GLU A 328 8.68 17.48 23.02
N ASN A 329 8.04 17.90 21.93
CA ASN A 329 6.61 17.70 21.69
C ASN A 329 6.30 16.69 20.55
N THR A 330 7.31 16.03 20.01
CA THR A 330 7.17 14.97 19.00
C THR A 330 7.41 13.61 19.64
N HIS A 331 6.42 12.70 19.62
CA HIS A 331 6.44 11.43 20.34
C HIS A 331 6.23 10.23 19.41
N PHE A 332 7.12 9.24 19.53
CA PHE A 332 6.91 7.92 18.92
C PHE A 332 5.97 7.09 19.81
N VAL A 333 4.87 6.62 19.26
CA VAL A 333 3.85 5.86 20.00
C VAL A 333 3.74 4.40 19.51
N GLY A 334 4.69 3.98 18.66
CA GLY A 334 4.73 2.63 18.14
C GLY A 334 3.61 2.32 17.14
N ARG A 335 3.53 1.05 16.73
CA ARG A 335 2.46 0.57 15.85
C ARG A 335 1.14 0.50 16.60
N GLN A 336 0.09 1.03 16.03
CA GLN A 336 -1.26 1.05 16.60
C GLN A 336 -2.25 0.25 15.73
N LYS A 337 -3.35 -0.20 16.35
CA LYS A 337 -4.47 -0.82 15.66
C LYS A 337 -5.27 0.24 14.89
N ALA A 338 -6.02 -0.20 13.88
CA ALA A 338 -6.79 0.70 13.00
C ALA A 338 -7.81 1.57 13.75
N ASP A 339 -8.44 1.04 14.80
CA ASP A 339 -9.37 1.78 15.64
C ASP A 339 -8.70 2.93 16.42
N VAL A 340 -7.49 2.71 16.92
CA VAL A 340 -6.66 3.74 17.56
C VAL A 340 -6.23 4.80 16.53
N VAL A 341 -5.77 4.37 15.34
CA VAL A 341 -5.41 5.28 14.25
C VAL A 341 -6.61 6.15 13.84
N ARG A 342 -7.79 5.55 13.66
CA ARG A 342 -9.03 6.27 13.36
C ARG A 342 -9.34 7.35 14.40
N LYS A 343 -9.26 7.01 15.70
CA LYS A 343 -9.49 7.97 16.80
C LYS A 343 -8.51 9.13 16.74
N LEU A 344 -7.22 8.84 16.54
CA LEU A 344 -6.18 9.86 16.42
C LEU A 344 -6.40 10.75 15.18
N GLN A 345 -6.75 10.18 14.04
CA GLN A 345 -7.11 10.93 12.84
C GLN A 345 -8.32 11.86 13.09
N SER A 346 -9.31 11.39 13.86
CA SER A 346 -10.54 12.15 14.14
C SER A 346 -10.31 13.40 15.00
N ILE A 347 -9.30 13.39 15.89
CA ILE A 347 -8.97 14.51 16.76
C ILE A 347 -7.83 15.38 16.27
N SER A 348 -7.05 14.92 15.30
CA SER A 348 -5.90 15.66 14.79
C SER A 348 -6.32 16.87 13.94
N ASP A 349 -5.46 17.88 13.91
CA ASP A 349 -5.60 19.06 13.05
C ASP A 349 -5.00 18.82 11.67
N VAL A 350 -3.89 18.07 11.58
CA VAL A 350 -3.16 17.80 10.35
C VAL A 350 -2.55 16.41 10.34
N PHE A 351 -2.57 15.77 9.17
CA PHE A 351 -1.89 14.51 8.89
C PHE A 351 -0.71 14.75 7.95
N LEU A 352 0.47 14.29 8.34
CA LEU A 352 1.73 14.51 7.62
C LEU A 352 2.20 13.22 6.95
N ALA A 353 2.38 13.22 5.64
CA ALA A 353 2.87 12.07 4.90
C ALA A 353 3.76 12.49 3.70
N PRO A 354 4.99 12.95 3.95
CA PRO A 354 5.89 13.46 2.90
C PRO A 354 6.60 12.34 2.13
N SER A 355 5.89 11.28 1.78
CA SER A 355 6.45 10.09 1.11
C SER A 355 7.03 10.43 -0.28
N ASP A 356 8.13 9.77 -0.63
CA ASP A 356 8.65 9.79 -1.99
C ASP A 356 7.80 8.88 -2.88
N GLU A 357 7.28 9.39 -4.01
CA GLU A 357 6.54 8.64 -5.04
C GLU A 357 5.53 7.60 -4.49
N GLU A 358 4.67 8.00 -3.57
CA GLU A 358 3.62 7.12 -3.04
C GLU A 358 2.68 6.66 -4.17
N PRO A 359 2.56 5.36 -4.46
CA PRO A 359 1.77 4.90 -5.62
C PRO A 359 0.29 5.25 -5.56
N ASP A 360 -0.29 5.26 -4.34
CA ASP A 360 -1.71 5.53 -4.09
C ASP A 360 -1.95 6.19 -2.72
N GLY A 361 -1.38 5.64 -1.65
CA GLY A 361 -1.48 6.21 -0.31
C GLY A 361 -2.85 6.04 0.36
N LEU A 362 -3.22 4.81 0.72
CA LEU A 362 -4.45 4.52 1.48
C LEU A 362 -4.63 5.43 2.70
N VAL A 363 -3.54 5.75 3.40
CA VAL A 363 -3.56 6.59 4.60
C VAL A 363 -4.13 8.01 4.37
N TYR A 364 -4.01 8.57 3.15
CA TYR A 364 -4.65 9.85 2.81
C TYR A 364 -6.17 9.72 2.77
N LYS A 365 -6.67 8.62 2.24
CA LYS A 365 -8.10 8.32 2.13
C LYS A 365 -8.70 8.01 3.51
N GLU A 366 -7.98 7.26 4.32
CA GLU A 366 -8.30 7.01 5.73
C GLU A 366 -8.36 8.32 6.52
N CYS A 367 -7.40 9.21 6.31
CA CYS A 367 -7.34 10.55 6.87
C CYS A 367 -8.57 11.38 6.49
N LEU A 368 -8.91 11.44 5.20
CA LEU A 368 -10.07 12.19 4.70
C LEU A 368 -11.40 11.65 5.24
N LEU A 369 -11.56 10.31 5.35
CA LEU A 369 -12.74 9.68 5.96
C LEU A 369 -12.92 10.06 7.43
N CYS A 370 -11.82 10.33 8.14
CA CYS A 370 -11.85 10.84 9.51
C CYS A 370 -12.01 12.37 9.59
N GLY A 371 -12.10 13.07 8.46
CA GLY A 371 -12.23 14.52 8.39
C GLY A 371 -10.97 15.26 8.79
N ASN A 372 -9.79 14.65 8.69
CA ASN A 372 -8.51 15.31 8.92
C ASN A 372 -7.94 15.89 7.61
N VAL A 373 -6.98 16.79 7.69
CA VAL A 373 -6.36 17.45 6.53
C VAL A 373 -4.99 16.84 6.25
N PRO A 374 -4.80 16.18 5.10
CA PRO A 374 -3.51 15.63 4.74
C PRO A 374 -2.59 16.68 4.11
N VAL A 375 -1.31 16.60 4.48
CA VAL A 375 -0.18 17.21 3.78
C VAL A 375 0.64 16.10 3.14
N GLY A 376 0.81 16.13 1.83
CA GLY A 376 1.53 15.12 1.06
C GLY A 376 2.36 15.69 -0.06
N THR A 377 3.21 14.86 -0.66
CA THR A 377 4.07 15.29 -1.77
C THR A 377 3.29 15.39 -3.09
N ASN A 378 3.65 16.36 -3.92
CA ASN A 378 3.11 16.51 -5.28
C ASN A 378 3.76 15.49 -6.22
N SER A 379 3.62 14.21 -5.87
CA SER A 379 4.23 13.08 -6.62
C SER A 379 3.38 11.82 -6.45
N GLY A 380 3.65 10.83 -7.28
CA GLY A 380 2.95 9.54 -7.19
C GLY A 380 1.45 9.66 -7.50
N GLY A 381 0.66 8.98 -6.69
CA GLY A 381 -0.80 9.01 -6.70
C GLY A 381 -1.40 10.01 -5.69
N VAL A 382 -0.57 10.75 -4.94
CA VAL A 382 -1.06 11.71 -3.93
C VAL A 382 -1.86 12.84 -4.56
N PRO A 383 -1.43 13.45 -5.69
CA PRO A 383 -2.24 14.45 -6.38
C PRO A 383 -3.61 13.94 -6.81
N ASP A 384 -3.72 12.67 -7.22
CA ASP A 384 -5.01 12.06 -7.60
C ASP A 384 -6.03 12.04 -6.47
N THR A 385 -5.56 12.06 -5.22
CA THR A 385 -6.40 12.07 -4.02
C THR A 385 -6.69 13.49 -3.53
N LEU A 386 -5.70 14.39 -3.54
CA LEU A 386 -5.83 15.71 -2.94
C LEU A 386 -6.28 16.79 -3.94
N ASN A 387 -6.00 16.60 -5.23
CA ASN A 387 -6.37 17.46 -6.36
C ASN A 387 -6.95 16.63 -7.53
N PRO A 388 -8.05 15.89 -7.33
CA PRO A 388 -8.54 14.88 -8.27
C PRO A 388 -8.96 15.44 -9.63
N GLU A 389 -9.32 16.72 -9.70
CA GLU A 389 -9.68 17.40 -10.94
C GLU A 389 -8.44 17.90 -11.71
N GLY A 390 -7.23 17.72 -11.18
CA GLY A 390 -5.99 18.16 -11.81
C GLY A 390 -5.91 19.66 -12.02
N LYS A 391 -6.53 20.45 -11.12
CA LYS A 391 -6.52 21.92 -11.20
C LYS A 391 -5.08 22.44 -11.13
N GLU A 392 -4.80 23.49 -11.85
CA GLU A 392 -3.56 24.25 -11.64
C GLU A 392 -3.59 24.90 -10.25
N LEU A 393 -2.62 24.55 -9.42
CA LEU A 393 -2.52 25.06 -8.05
C LEU A 393 -1.53 26.22 -7.98
N THR A 394 -1.91 27.26 -7.24
CA THR A 394 -1.06 28.43 -7.00
C THR A 394 -0.36 28.29 -5.66
N PRO A 395 0.97 28.39 -5.60
CA PRO A 395 1.70 28.38 -4.34
C PRO A 395 1.30 29.54 -3.43
N ILE A 396 1.28 29.32 -2.13
CA ILE A 396 1.20 30.39 -1.13
C ILE A 396 2.39 31.32 -1.31
N SER A 397 2.16 32.61 -1.32
CA SER A 397 3.20 33.63 -1.55
C SER A 397 4.40 33.43 -0.62
N GLY A 398 5.58 33.36 -1.19
CA GLY A 398 6.84 33.15 -0.46
C GLY A 398 7.13 31.72 -0.05
N THR A 399 6.29 30.76 -0.42
CA THR A 399 6.44 29.33 -0.08
C THR A 399 6.35 28.45 -1.32
N LYS A 400 6.59 27.13 -1.14
CA LYS A 400 6.34 26.09 -2.16
C LYS A 400 5.08 25.26 -1.87
N VAL A 401 4.23 25.75 -0.99
CA VAL A 401 3.02 25.08 -0.52
C VAL A 401 1.89 25.27 -1.51
N LEU A 402 1.26 24.18 -1.93
CA LEU A 402 0.17 24.14 -2.90
C LEU A 402 -1.14 23.69 -2.22
N PRO A 403 -1.99 24.63 -1.75
CA PRO A 403 -3.31 24.28 -1.24
C PRO A 403 -4.17 23.65 -2.35
N ALA A 404 -4.75 22.49 -2.05
CA ALA A 404 -5.64 21.76 -2.94
C ALA A 404 -7.03 21.61 -2.29
N ASP A 405 -8.01 21.07 -3.05
CA ASP A 405 -9.40 20.98 -2.57
C ASP A 405 -9.55 20.07 -1.33
N TYR A 406 -8.69 19.05 -1.20
CA TYR A 406 -8.79 18.02 -0.18
C TYR A 406 -7.51 17.83 0.65
N GLY A 407 -6.65 18.83 0.69
CA GLY A 407 -5.41 18.83 1.45
C GLY A 407 -4.36 19.76 0.88
N VAL A 408 -3.10 19.51 1.20
CA VAL A 408 -1.99 20.37 0.80
C VAL A 408 -0.90 19.55 0.13
N LEU A 409 -0.38 20.01 -1.00
CA LEU A 409 0.71 19.40 -1.74
C LEU A 409 2.01 20.19 -1.55
N ILE A 410 3.12 19.47 -1.42
CA ILE A 410 4.47 20.03 -1.28
C ILE A 410 5.45 19.33 -2.25
N PRO A 411 6.60 19.93 -2.57
CA PRO A 411 7.68 19.23 -3.26
C PRO A 411 8.21 18.03 -2.45
N MET A 412 8.77 17.04 -3.13
CA MET A 412 9.51 15.96 -2.47
C MET A 412 10.79 16.50 -1.82
N ASN A 413 11.24 15.86 -0.74
CA ASN A 413 12.51 16.12 -0.07
C ASN A 413 12.70 17.57 0.42
N ASP A 414 11.63 18.22 0.89
CA ASP A 414 11.62 19.62 1.32
C ASP A 414 10.99 19.75 2.72
N GLU A 415 11.84 19.79 3.75
CA GLU A 415 11.40 19.94 5.15
C GLU A 415 10.83 21.33 5.45
N GLU A 416 11.32 22.38 4.77
CA GLU A 416 10.81 23.74 4.92
C GLU A 416 9.40 23.84 4.36
N ALA A 417 9.16 23.31 3.14
CA ALA A 417 7.83 23.24 2.56
C ALA A 417 6.85 22.40 3.39
N LEU A 418 7.34 21.32 4.04
CA LEU A 418 6.51 20.53 4.95
C LEU A 418 6.17 21.30 6.21
N ALA A 419 7.10 22.09 6.76
CA ALA A 419 6.84 22.94 7.93
C ALA A 419 5.84 24.06 7.58
N ASP A 420 6.05 24.77 6.46
CA ASP A 420 5.16 25.81 5.97
C ASP A 420 3.73 25.28 5.74
N ALA A 421 3.61 24.10 5.11
CA ALA A 421 2.31 23.46 4.88
C ALA A 421 1.63 23.05 6.19
N THR A 422 2.41 22.54 7.16
CA THR A 422 1.90 22.22 8.49
C THR A 422 1.36 23.47 9.18
N MET A 423 2.14 24.54 9.21
CA MET A 423 1.73 25.82 9.79
C MET A 423 0.49 26.39 9.09
N TYR A 424 0.46 26.34 7.75
CA TYR A 424 -0.69 26.78 6.97
C TYR A 424 -1.98 26.05 7.40
N VAL A 425 -1.94 24.71 7.53
CA VAL A 425 -3.11 23.94 7.96
C VAL A 425 -3.47 24.23 9.41
N LEU A 426 -2.51 24.30 10.33
CA LEU A 426 -2.75 24.55 11.76
C LEU A 426 -3.40 25.94 12.00
N GLU A 427 -3.03 26.94 11.21
CA GLU A 427 -3.57 28.31 11.32
C GLU A 427 -4.87 28.51 10.55
N ASN A 428 -5.08 27.75 9.50
CA ASN A 428 -6.21 27.91 8.59
C ASN A 428 -7.09 26.65 8.52
N ARG A 429 -7.18 25.90 9.63
CA ARG A 429 -7.88 24.60 9.69
C ARG A 429 -9.32 24.67 9.19
N ASP A 430 -10.00 25.81 9.43
CA ASP A 430 -11.41 26.03 9.11
C ASP A 430 -11.67 26.24 7.60
N ILE A 431 -10.63 26.50 6.79
CA ILE A 431 -10.74 26.51 5.32
C ILE A 431 -11.13 25.13 4.80
N TYR A 432 -10.67 24.07 5.46
CA TYR A 432 -10.97 22.70 5.11
C TYR A 432 -12.20 22.21 5.88
N ASP A 433 -13.37 22.32 5.27
CA ASP A 433 -14.62 21.78 5.84
C ASP A 433 -14.51 20.26 6.01
N ARG A 434 -14.58 19.81 7.26
CA ARG A 434 -14.48 18.39 7.62
C ARG A 434 -15.54 17.55 6.91
N LYS A 435 -16.76 18.07 6.82
CA LYS A 435 -17.86 17.37 6.15
C LYS A 435 -17.56 17.20 4.67
N LYS A 436 -17.07 18.24 4.00
CA LYS A 436 -16.66 18.19 2.59
C LYS A 436 -15.58 17.12 2.36
N LEU A 437 -14.57 17.05 3.22
CA LEU A 437 -13.50 16.04 3.13
C LEU A 437 -14.06 14.63 3.26
N MET A 438 -14.92 14.39 4.27
CA MET A 438 -15.54 13.09 4.51
C MET A 438 -16.49 12.68 3.39
N ASP A 439 -17.34 13.58 2.92
CA ASP A 439 -18.30 13.32 1.84
C ASP A 439 -17.57 12.94 0.54
N TYR A 440 -16.53 13.69 0.19
CA TYR A 440 -15.68 13.37 -0.94
C TYR A 440 -15.05 11.97 -0.81
N ALA A 441 -14.43 11.68 0.34
CA ALA A 441 -13.80 10.39 0.55
C ALA A 441 -14.83 9.24 0.57
N ALA A 442 -16.01 9.46 1.14
CA ALA A 442 -17.10 8.50 1.16
C ALA A 442 -17.72 8.25 -0.23
N GLU A 443 -17.67 9.23 -1.12
CA GLU A 443 -18.12 9.07 -2.50
C GLU A 443 -17.12 8.31 -3.36
N HIS A 444 -15.83 8.65 -3.24
CA HIS A 444 -14.80 8.20 -4.18
C HIS A 444 -13.94 7.04 -3.67
N TYR A 445 -13.87 6.81 -2.35
CA TYR A 445 -12.98 5.83 -1.73
C TYR A 445 -13.69 4.84 -0.80
N ASP A 446 -15.02 4.74 -0.86
CA ASP A 446 -15.75 3.66 -0.21
C ASP A 446 -15.51 2.36 -0.96
N GLN A 447 -14.82 1.40 -0.33
CA GLN A 447 -14.49 0.12 -0.97
C GLN A 447 -15.75 -0.65 -1.40
N MET A 448 -16.86 -0.53 -0.68
CA MET A 448 -18.13 -1.15 -1.06
C MET A 448 -18.61 -0.60 -2.40
N LYS A 449 -18.69 0.72 -2.55
CA LYS A 449 -19.10 1.37 -3.80
C LYS A 449 -18.16 1.04 -4.97
N ILE A 450 -16.86 1.04 -4.74
CA ILE A 450 -15.87 0.69 -5.76
C ILE A 450 -16.03 -0.78 -6.18
N SER A 451 -16.24 -1.68 -5.22
CA SER A 451 -16.48 -3.10 -5.52
C SER A 451 -17.75 -3.29 -6.33
N GLU A 452 -18.87 -2.76 -5.87
CA GLU A 452 -20.20 -2.94 -6.48
C GLU A 452 -20.31 -2.28 -7.86
N ASN A 453 -19.86 -1.02 -7.98
CA ASN A 453 -20.11 -0.21 -9.17
C ASN A 453 -19.00 -0.27 -10.23
N ILE A 454 -17.78 -0.73 -9.87
CA ILE A 454 -16.63 -0.74 -10.78
C ILE A 454 -16.07 -2.15 -10.92
N ILE A 455 -15.61 -2.77 -9.81
CA ILE A 455 -14.83 -4.02 -9.90
C ILE A 455 -15.71 -5.18 -10.39
N ILE A 456 -16.88 -5.39 -9.79
CA ILE A 456 -17.76 -6.50 -10.15
C ILE A 456 -18.27 -6.41 -11.59
N PRO A 457 -18.70 -5.25 -12.12
CA PRO A 457 -18.98 -5.09 -13.54
C PRO A 457 -17.82 -5.45 -14.45
N LEU A 458 -16.59 -5.05 -14.11
CA LEU A 458 -15.39 -5.40 -14.88
C LEU A 458 -15.06 -6.90 -14.81
N PHE A 459 -15.35 -7.57 -13.70
CA PHE A 459 -15.22 -9.03 -13.61
C PHE A 459 -16.22 -9.73 -14.53
N ASN A 460 -17.48 -9.27 -14.54
CA ASN A 460 -18.51 -9.80 -15.43
C ASN A 460 -18.16 -9.61 -16.91
N GLU A 461 -17.62 -8.43 -17.27
CA GLU A 461 -17.11 -8.18 -18.62
C GLU A 461 -15.94 -9.13 -18.98
N ALA A 462 -14.98 -9.35 -18.07
CA ALA A 462 -13.87 -10.26 -18.31
C ALA A 462 -14.32 -11.73 -18.51
N ILE A 463 -15.41 -12.14 -17.87
CA ILE A 463 -16.01 -13.48 -18.03
C ILE A 463 -16.76 -13.57 -19.37
N ALA A 464 -17.51 -12.52 -19.75
CA ALA A 464 -18.28 -12.49 -20.99
C ALA A 464 -17.37 -12.55 -22.24
N ASN A 465 -16.33 -11.74 -22.26
CA ASN A 465 -15.36 -11.69 -23.39
C ASN A 465 -14.68 -13.03 -23.67
N ARG A 466 -14.52 -13.90 -22.66
CA ARG A 466 -14.03 -15.27 -22.83
C ARG A 466 -14.99 -16.17 -23.60
N GLN A 467 -16.30 -15.95 -23.43
CA GLN A 467 -17.32 -16.77 -24.09
C GLN A 467 -17.44 -16.47 -25.59
N GLU A 468 -17.10 -15.25 -25.99
CA GLU A 468 -17.09 -14.83 -27.40
C GLU A 468 -15.82 -15.29 -28.17
N GLU A 469 -14.70 -15.51 -27.45
CA GLU A 469 -13.43 -16.02 -28.02
C GLU A 469 -13.44 -17.54 -28.26
N ARG A 470 -14.47 -18.27 -27.80
CA ARG A 470 -14.71 -19.72 -27.97
C ARG A 470 -15.76 -20.00 -29.03
#